data_89c72536d507d99e8a16117693e03341
#
_entry.id   89c72536d507d99e8a16117693e03341
#
_cell.length_a   1.000
_cell.length_b   1.000
_cell.length_c   1.000
_cell.angle_alpha   90.00
_cell.angle_beta   90.00
_cell.angle_gamma   90.00
#
_symmetry.space_group_name_H-M   'P 1'
#
loop_
_entity.id
_entity.type
_entity.pdbx_description
1 polymer ?
#
loop_
_entity_poly.entity_id
_entity_poly.type
_entity_poly.pdbx_seq_one_letter_code
_entity_poly.pdbx_strand_id
1 'polypeptide(L)'
;MHSPELLFLDEPTTGLDPATRKSVWETITEMRKNYGMTVFLTTHYMEEAAEADKIVIIEKGKLCVQGTPFELKEKYAYDKLRIYTDKKLSLKELKKESYGYSTKLNGTIKALDILNNIKNEITGFEVISGTMDDVFLNATGKNLKDSEDLQ
;
A
#
# COMPACT_ATOMS: atom_id res chain seq x y z
N MET A 1 -30.87 -14.19 20.48
CA MET A 1 -30.20 -12.92 20.13
C MET A 1 -30.05 -12.92 18.61
N HIS A 2 -30.60 -11.91 17.93
CA HIS A 2 -30.34 -11.78 16.49
C HIS A 2 -28.97 -11.10 16.34
N SER A 3 -28.02 -11.83 15.75
CA SER A 3 -26.75 -11.21 15.30
C SER A 3 -27.09 -10.36 14.07
N PRO A 4 -26.62 -9.10 13.98
CA PRO A 4 -26.84 -8.29 12.80
C PRO A 4 -26.15 -8.94 11.59
N GLU A 5 -26.82 -8.93 10.44
CA GLU A 5 -26.25 -9.41 9.18
C GLU A 5 -25.27 -8.38 8.57
N LEU A 6 -25.48 -7.12 8.94
CA LEU A 6 -24.71 -5.98 8.42
C LEU A 6 -24.33 -5.03 9.55
N LEU A 7 -23.06 -4.66 9.59
CA LEU A 7 -22.48 -3.72 10.55
C LEU A 7 -21.83 -2.56 9.79
N PHE A 8 -22.21 -1.33 10.16
CA PHE A 8 -21.58 -0.10 9.66
C PHE A 8 -20.71 0.49 10.75
N LEU A 9 -19.46 0.80 10.42
CA LEU A 9 -18.48 1.43 11.30
C LEU A 9 -17.89 2.65 10.60
N ASP A 10 -17.96 3.78 11.25
CA ASP A 10 -17.35 5.01 10.76
C ASP A 10 -16.07 5.30 11.53
N GLU A 11 -14.93 5.20 10.85
CA GLU A 11 -13.58 5.38 11.40
C GLU A 11 -13.34 4.71 12.78
N PRO A 12 -13.60 3.39 12.94
CA PRO A 12 -13.71 2.75 14.25
C PRO A 12 -12.42 2.75 15.06
N THR A 13 -11.29 3.03 14.45
CA THR A 13 -9.94 2.94 15.04
C THR A 13 -9.27 4.31 15.18
N THR A 14 -9.94 5.38 14.77
CA THR A 14 -9.38 6.74 14.86
C THR A 14 -9.09 7.12 16.29
N GLY A 15 -7.88 7.63 16.54
CA GLY A 15 -7.42 8.03 17.88
C GLY A 15 -6.97 6.89 18.79
N LEU A 16 -7.01 5.63 18.35
CA LEU A 16 -6.53 4.49 19.11
C LEU A 16 -5.02 4.27 18.91
N ASP A 17 -4.36 3.79 19.96
CA ASP A 17 -2.99 3.31 19.88
C ASP A 17 -2.90 2.03 19.01
N PRO A 18 -1.71 1.66 18.49
CA PRO A 18 -1.56 0.53 17.58
C PRO A 18 -2.01 -0.83 18.16
N ALA A 19 -1.82 -1.05 19.47
CA ALA A 19 -2.21 -2.31 20.11
C ALA A 19 -3.73 -2.43 20.22
N THR A 20 -4.40 -1.36 20.65
CA THR A 20 -5.86 -1.28 20.73
C THR A 20 -6.49 -1.38 19.33
N ARG A 21 -5.92 -0.72 18.33
CA ARG A 21 -6.36 -0.84 16.93
C ARG A 21 -6.34 -2.29 16.45
N LYS A 22 -5.25 -3.00 16.69
CA LYS A 22 -5.13 -4.42 16.34
C LYS A 22 -6.21 -5.27 17.01
N SER A 23 -6.50 -5.04 18.30
CA SER A 23 -7.54 -5.77 19.03
C SER A 23 -8.95 -5.52 18.46
N VAL A 24 -9.25 -4.29 18.04
CA VAL A 24 -10.52 -3.97 17.35
C VAL A 24 -10.64 -4.75 16.03
N TRP A 25 -9.56 -4.81 15.24
CA TRP A 25 -9.55 -5.56 13.98
C TRP A 25 -9.71 -7.08 14.18
N GLU A 26 -9.06 -7.64 15.20
CA GLU A 26 -9.22 -9.04 15.58
C GLU A 26 -10.69 -9.33 15.93
N THR A 27 -11.33 -8.47 16.72
CA THR A 27 -12.74 -8.58 17.09
C THR A 27 -13.66 -8.51 15.85
N ILE A 28 -13.45 -7.55 14.94
CA ILE A 28 -14.23 -7.44 13.70
C ILE A 28 -14.07 -8.72 12.86
N THR A 29 -12.85 -9.24 12.76
CA THR A 29 -12.55 -10.45 11.98
C THR A 29 -13.23 -11.68 12.59
N GLU A 30 -13.22 -11.81 13.90
CA GLU A 30 -13.92 -12.88 14.62
C GLU A 30 -15.44 -12.80 14.43
N MET A 31 -16.02 -11.61 14.54
CA MET A 31 -17.46 -11.41 14.30
C MET A 31 -17.85 -11.80 12.87
N ARG A 32 -17.06 -11.42 11.87
CA ARG A 32 -17.28 -11.82 10.47
C ARG A 32 -17.25 -13.35 10.33
N LYS A 33 -16.24 -14.01 10.85
CA LYS A 33 -16.04 -15.45 10.75
C LYS A 33 -17.12 -16.26 11.49
N ASN A 34 -17.44 -15.84 12.71
CA ASN A 34 -18.34 -16.61 13.58
C ASN A 34 -19.81 -16.41 13.28
N TYR A 35 -20.19 -15.24 12.77
CA TYR A 35 -21.60 -14.87 12.54
C TYR A 35 -21.95 -14.65 11.06
N GLY A 36 -21.00 -14.81 10.14
CA GLY A 36 -21.23 -14.56 8.71
C GLY A 36 -21.61 -13.11 8.39
N MET A 37 -21.17 -12.17 9.24
CA MET A 37 -21.57 -10.76 9.19
C MET A 37 -20.87 -10.04 8.06
N THR A 38 -21.58 -9.19 7.33
CA THR A 38 -20.98 -8.21 6.42
C THR A 38 -20.62 -6.95 7.20
N VAL A 39 -19.38 -6.51 7.10
CA VAL A 39 -18.92 -5.27 7.74
C VAL A 39 -18.60 -4.25 6.68
N PHE A 40 -19.25 -3.09 6.76
CA PHE A 40 -18.92 -1.90 5.99
C PHE A 40 -18.29 -0.88 6.90
N LEU A 41 -17.06 -0.46 6.60
CA LEU A 41 -16.36 0.52 7.41
C LEU A 41 -15.74 1.63 6.56
N THR A 42 -15.65 2.82 7.14
CA THR A 42 -14.81 3.89 6.61
C THR A 42 -13.50 3.95 7.37
N THR A 43 -12.42 4.26 6.68
CA THR A 43 -11.11 4.50 7.29
C THR A 43 -10.27 5.40 6.41
N HIS A 44 -9.34 6.13 7.01
CA HIS A 44 -8.26 6.84 6.32
C HIS A 44 -6.90 6.14 6.51
N TYR A 45 -6.88 4.99 7.20
CA TYR A 45 -5.68 4.16 7.37
C TYR A 45 -5.58 3.14 6.25
N MET A 46 -4.59 3.28 5.38
CA MET A 46 -4.42 2.41 4.22
C MET A 46 -4.07 0.97 4.61
N GLU A 47 -3.43 0.78 5.76
CA GLU A 47 -3.15 -0.53 6.35
C GLU A 47 -4.44 -1.31 6.63
N GLU A 48 -5.47 -0.62 7.13
CA GLU A 48 -6.78 -1.22 7.40
C GLU A 48 -7.51 -1.58 6.10
N ALA A 49 -7.43 -0.72 5.11
CA ALA A 49 -8.00 -1.00 3.80
C ALA A 49 -7.39 -2.26 3.17
N ALA A 50 -6.11 -2.55 3.44
CA ALA A 50 -5.44 -3.75 2.93
C ALA A 50 -6.04 -5.07 3.45
N GLU A 51 -6.73 -5.05 4.60
CA GLU A 51 -7.37 -6.22 5.22
C GLU A 51 -8.81 -6.45 4.75
N ALA A 52 -9.36 -5.55 3.94
CA ALA A 52 -10.73 -5.65 3.44
C ALA A 52 -10.84 -6.63 2.25
N ASP A 53 -12.01 -7.26 2.09
CA ASP A 53 -12.30 -8.08 0.90
C ASP A 53 -12.49 -7.20 -0.35
N LYS A 54 -13.05 -6.00 -0.15
CA LYS A 54 -13.29 -5.02 -1.22
C LYS A 54 -13.10 -3.60 -0.72
N ILE A 55 -12.47 -2.80 -1.54
CA ILE A 55 -12.15 -1.38 -1.26
C ILE A 55 -12.90 -0.50 -2.25
N VAL A 56 -13.36 0.63 -1.74
CA VAL A 56 -13.90 1.75 -2.54
C VAL A 56 -13.14 3.00 -2.14
N ILE A 57 -12.43 3.63 -3.09
CA ILE A 57 -11.74 4.90 -2.85
C ILE A 57 -12.60 6.04 -3.37
N ILE A 58 -12.90 6.97 -2.47
CA ILE A 58 -13.69 8.17 -2.74
C ILE A 58 -12.81 9.40 -2.51
N GLU A 59 -12.80 10.32 -3.46
CA GLU A 59 -12.11 11.61 -3.34
C GLU A 59 -13.03 12.73 -3.80
N LYS A 60 -13.15 13.78 -2.99
CA LYS A 60 -14.03 14.93 -3.26
C LYS A 60 -15.47 14.56 -3.62
N GLY A 61 -16.02 13.56 -2.90
CA GLY A 61 -17.39 13.07 -3.11
C GLY A 61 -17.60 12.23 -4.38
N LYS A 62 -16.53 11.84 -5.06
CA LYS A 62 -16.60 11.00 -6.28
C LYS A 62 -15.90 9.68 -6.07
N LEU A 63 -16.49 8.63 -6.59
CA LEU A 63 -15.87 7.32 -6.66
C LEU A 63 -14.69 7.37 -7.65
N CYS A 64 -13.48 7.12 -7.16
CA CYS A 64 -12.27 7.06 -7.97
C CYS A 64 -12.05 5.65 -8.51
N VAL A 65 -11.94 4.67 -7.61
CA VAL A 65 -11.70 3.27 -7.95
C VAL A 65 -12.38 2.35 -6.93
N GLN A 66 -12.63 1.11 -7.36
CA GLN A 66 -13.07 0.03 -6.49
C GLN A 66 -12.48 -1.30 -6.95
N GLY A 67 -12.27 -2.23 -6.02
CA GLY A 67 -11.75 -3.57 -6.30
C GLY A 67 -11.27 -4.26 -5.03
N THR A 68 -10.73 -5.45 -5.17
CA THR A 68 -10.00 -6.12 -4.09
C THR A 68 -8.65 -5.43 -3.84
N PRO A 69 -8.05 -5.55 -2.65
CA PRO A 69 -6.70 -5.03 -2.40
C PRO A 69 -5.67 -5.49 -3.43
N PHE A 70 -5.76 -6.75 -3.84
CA PHE A 70 -4.86 -7.34 -4.84
C PHE A 70 -5.00 -6.65 -6.20
N GLU A 71 -6.22 -6.56 -6.75
CA GLU A 71 -6.49 -5.90 -8.05
C GLU A 71 -6.04 -4.44 -8.05
N LEU A 72 -6.29 -3.74 -6.94
CA LEU A 72 -5.91 -2.33 -6.83
C LEU A 72 -4.40 -2.15 -6.75
N LYS A 73 -3.69 -3.01 -6.00
CA LYS A 73 -2.22 -2.99 -5.96
C LYS A 73 -1.61 -3.33 -7.32
N GLU A 74 -2.10 -4.34 -8.02
CA GLU A 74 -1.62 -4.70 -9.37
C GLU A 74 -1.72 -3.53 -10.35
N LYS A 75 -2.80 -2.73 -10.23
CA LYS A 75 -3.09 -1.65 -11.18
C LYS A 75 -2.43 -0.32 -10.81
N TYR A 76 -2.33 -0.01 -9.52
CA TYR A 76 -1.97 1.33 -9.05
C TYR A 76 -0.71 1.38 -8.17
N ALA A 77 -0.24 0.25 -7.64
CA ALA A 77 0.99 0.19 -6.86
C ALA A 77 2.11 -0.48 -7.67
N TYR A 78 3.34 0.00 -7.50
CA TYR A 78 4.51 -0.57 -8.15
C TYR A 78 5.50 -1.02 -7.09
N ASP A 79 6.07 -2.21 -7.28
CA ASP A 79 7.22 -2.61 -6.49
C ASP A 79 8.39 -1.67 -6.80
N LYS A 80 9.25 -1.46 -5.82
CA LYS A 80 10.41 -0.59 -5.94
C LYS A 80 11.67 -1.38 -5.61
N LEU A 81 12.64 -1.37 -6.51
CA LEU A 81 13.98 -1.86 -6.23
C LEU A 81 14.83 -0.69 -5.70
N ARG A 82 15.37 -0.83 -4.49
CA ARG A 82 16.44 0.00 -3.95
C ARG A 82 17.77 -0.71 -4.12
N ILE A 83 18.79 0.03 -4.53
CA ILE A 83 20.13 -0.47 -4.78
C ILE A 83 21.11 0.39 -3.97
N TYR A 84 21.84 -0.26 -3.09
CA TYR A 84 22.85 0.39 -2.25
C TYR A 84 24.21 0.28 -2.91
N THR A 85 24.83 1.41 -3.21
CA THR A 85 26.16 1.46 -3.81
C THR A 85 26.72 2.89 -3.76
N ASP A 86 28.05 2.97 -3.60
CA ASP A 86 28.79 4.23 -3.75
C ASP A 86 29.30 4.43 -5.18
N LYS A 87 29.18 3.38 -6.02
CA LYS A 87 29.66 3.41 -7.41
C LYS A 87 28.64 4.07 -8.33
N LYS A 88 29.11 4.62 -9.44
CA LYS A 88 28.25 5.16 -10.48
C LYS A 88 27.76 4.03 -11.38
N LEU A 89 26.44 3.76 -11.34
CA LEU A 89 25.80 2.81 -12.24
C LEU A 89 25.34 3.51 -13.52
N SER A 90 25.45 2.80 -14.65
CA SER A 90 25.17 3.35 -16.00
C SER A 90 23.88 2.83 -16.63
N LEU A 91 22.93 2.31 -15.83
CA LEU A 91 21.65 1.83 -16.33
C LEU A 91 20.64 2.99 -16.42
N LYS A 92 20.01 3.16 -17.59
CA LYS A 92 19.10 4.28 -17.89
C LYS A 92 17.84 4.30 -17.04
N GLU A 93 17.43 3.16 -16.48
CA GLU A 93 16.19 3.02 -15.72
C GLU A 93 16.35 3.34 -14.23
N LEU A 94 17.59 3.61 -13.79
CA LEU A 94 17.90 3.86 -12.39
C LEU A 94 17.85 5.35 -12.06
N LYS A 95 17.02 5.71 -11.09
CA LYS A 95 16.98 7.05 -10.50
C LYS A 95 18.03 7.12 -9.39
N LYS A 96 18.91 8.14 -9.42
CA LYS A 96 19.90 8.35 -8.36
C LYS A 96 19.22 8.87 -7.09
N GLU A 97 19.58 8.29 -5.97
CA GLU A 97 19.12 8.63 -4.63
C GLU A 97 20.35 8.84 -3.72
N SER A 98 20.14 9.35 -2.49
CA SER A 98 21.23 9.58 -1.52
C SER A 98 21.97 8.30 -1.09
N TYR A 99 21.28 7.16 -1.10
CA TYR A 99 21.80 5.83 -0.71
C TYR A 99 22.32 5.00 -1.90
N GLY A 100 22.22 5.50 -3.12
CA GLY A 100 22.56 4.78 -4.35
C GLY A 100 21.56 5.01 -5.46
N TYR A 101 20.72 4.02 -5.77
CA TYR A 101 19.75 4.10 -6.86
C TYR A 101 18.43 3.45 -6.51
N SER A 102 17.38 3.83 -7.25
CA SER A 102 16.08 3.17 -7.19
C SER A 102 15.44 3.07 -8.57
N THR A 103 14.56 2.08 -8.74
CA THR A 103 13.70 1.96 -9.91
C THR A 103 12.36 1.32 -9.56
N LYS A 104 11.33 1.63 -10.34
CA LYS A 104 10.04 0.95 -10.26
C LYS A 104 10.13 -0.41 -10.95
N LEU A 105 9.44 -1.40 -10.38
CA LEU A 105 9.35 -2.74 -10.94
C LEU A 105 7.91 -3.06 -11.31
N ASN A 106 7.72 -3.67 -12.46
CA ASN A 106 6.46 -4.35 -12.81
C ASN A 106 6.60 -5.84 -12.43
N GLY A 107 6.44 -6.13 -11.13
CA GLY A 107 6.65 -7.44 -10.54
C GLY A 107 8.10 -7.67 -10.06
N THR A 108 8.23 -8.37 -8.94
CA THR A 108 9.49 -8.56 -8.21
C THR A 108 10.53 -9.35 -9.00
N ILE A 109 10.10 -10.24 -9.90
CA ILE A 109 11.01 -11.07 -10.71
C ILE A 109 11.94 -10.22 -11.60
N LYS A 110 11.48 -9.04 -12.04
CA LYS A 110 12.30 -8.12 -12.84
C LYS A 110 13.49 -7.54 -12.09
N ALA A 111 13.48 -7.59 -10.76
CA ALA A 111 14.65 -7.22 -9.97
C ALA A 111 15.85 -8.10 -10.30
N LEU A 112 15.63 -9.39 -10.58
CA LEU A 112 16.71 -10.34 -10.89
C LEU A 112 17.46 -9.94 -12.16
N ASP A 113 16.74 -9.48 -13.19
CA ASP A 113 17.36 -9.08 -14.47
C ASP A 113 18.26 -7.86 -14.26
N ILE A 114 17.78 -6.88 -13.48
CA ILE A 114 18.56 -5.68 -13.16
C ILE A 114 19.78 -6.05 -12.30
N LEU A 115 19.56 -6.83 -11.23
CA LEU A 115 20.60 -7.19 -10.26
C LEU A 115 21.71 -8.05 -10.89
N ASN A 116 21.38 -8.96 -11.81
CA ASN A 116 22.37 -9.78 -12.51
C ASN A 116 23.37 -8.93 -13.29
N ASN A 117 22.92 -7.80 -13.84
CA ASN A 117 23.79 -6.91 -14.62
C ASN A 117 24.74 -6.07 -13.75
N ILE A 118 24.42 -5.89 -12.46
CA ILE A 118 25.16 -4.96 -11.57
C ILE A 118 25.66 -5.61 -10.28
N LYS A 119 25.53 -6.93 -10.13
CA LYS A 119 25.84 -7.66 -8.89
C LYS A 119 27.21 -7.37 -8.27
N ASN A 120 28.22 -7.08 -9.10
CA ASN A 120 29.58 -6.78 -8.67
C ASN A 120 29.83 -5.30 -8.33
N GLU A 121 28.81 -4.45 -8.52
CA GLU A 121 28.91 -3.00 -8.35
C GLU A 121 28.09 -2.49 -7.18
N ILE A 122 27.33 -3.38 -6.53
CA ILE A 122 26.41 -3.04 -5.44
C ILE A 122 26.88 -3.61 -4.11
N THR A 123 26.54 -2.94 -3.02
CA THR A 123 26.77 -3.41 -1.64
C THR A 123 25.54 -4.09 -1.04
N GLY A 124 24.36 -3.83 -1.59
CA GLY A 124 23.11 -4.43 -1.17
C GLY A 124 21.94 -3.98 -2.02
N PHE A 125 20.80 -4.62 -1.81
CA PHE A 125 19.52 -4.24 -2.44
C PHE A 125 18.35 -4.59 -1.55
N GLU A 126 17.21 -3.96 -1.84
CA GLU A 126 15.93 -4.21 -1.19
C GLU A 126 14.82 -4.13 -2.24
N VAL A 127 13.89 -5.08 -2.22
CA VAL A 127 12.66 -5.02 -3.00
C VAL A 127 11.52 -4.66 -2.07
N ILE A 128 10.91 -3.51 -2.30
CA ILE A 128 9.80 -2.98 -1.51
C ILE A 128 8.53 -3.16 -2.32
N SER A 129 7.61 -3.93 -1.78
CA SER A 129 6.30 -4.11 -2.41
C SER A 129 5.47 -2.85 -2.32
N GLY A 130 4.70 -2.59 -3.37
CA GLY A 130 3.76 -1.47 -3.40
C GLY A 130 2.69 -1.56 -2.31
N THR A 131 2.35 -0.44 -1.73
CA THR A 131 1.44 -0.31 -0.58
C THR A 131 0.05 0.17 -1.01
N MET A 132 -0.92 0.14 -0.09
CA MET A 132 -2.22 0.76 -0.31
C MET A 132 -2.15 2.29 -0.32
N ASP A 133 -1.14 2.89 0.32
CA ASP A 133 -0.85 4.32 0.18
C ASP A 133 -0.49 4.66 -1.27
N ASP A 134 0.36 3.84 -1.92
CA ASP A 134 0.68 4.03 -3.34
C ASP A 134 -0.58 3.92 -4.22
N VAL A 135 -1.46 2.96 -3.92
CA VAL A 135 -2.76 2.83 -4.60
C VAL A 135 -3.58 4.12 -4.45
N PHE A 136 -3.73 4.62 -3.24
CA PHE A 136 -4.49 5.83 -2.97
C PHE A 136 -3.93 7.05 -3.71
N LEU A 137 -2.62 7.28 -3.60
CA LEU A 137 -1.94 8.40 -4.25
C LEU A 137 -2.07 8.35 -5.79
N ASN A 138 -1.85 7.17 -6.37
CA ASN A 138 -1.91 7.01 -7.82
C ASN A 138 -3.36 7.03 -8.36
N ALA A 139 -4.31 6.45 -7.64
CA ALA A 139 -5.71 6.42 -8.04
C ALA A 139 -6.40 7.80 -7.95
N THR A 140 -5.99 8.62 -6.96
CA THR A 140 -6.53 9.97 -6.76
C THR A 140 -5.76 11.06 -7.50
N GLY A 141 -4.60 10.73 -8.11
CA GLY A 141 -3.73 11.69 -8.79
C GLY A 141 -2.94 12.59 -7.83
N LYS A 142 -2.96 12.30 -6.53
CA LYS A 142 -2.16 13.00 -5.53
C LYS A 142 -0.71 12.49 -5.61
N ASN A 143 0.12 13.12 -6.43
CA ASN A 143 1.55 12.90 -6.37
C ASN A 143 2.13 13.52 -5.08
N LEU A 144 3.15 12.90 -4.49
CA LEU A 144 3.87 13.36 -3.29
C LEU A 144 4.40 14.82 -3.35
N LYS A 145 4.26 15.48 -4.51
CA LYS A 145 4.66 16.88 -4.67
C LYS A 145 3.68 17.87 -4.01
N ASP A 146 2.44 17.47 -3.75
CA ASP A 146 1.43 18.34 -3.15
C ASP A 146 1.51 18.40 -1.61
N SER A 147 2.38 17.59 -0.99
CA SER A 147 2.59 17.58 0.46
C SER A 147 3.77 18.48 0.93
N GLU A 148 4.58 19.03 0.02
CA GLU A 148 5.67 19.95 0.37
C GLU A 148 5.23 21.43 0.38
N ASP A 149 4.05 21.77 -0.13
CA ASP A 149 3.53 23.15 -0.18
C ASP A 149 2.66 23.54 1.03
N LEU A 150 2.65 22.72 2.10
CA LEU A 150 1.88 22.97 3.34
C LEU A 150 2.79 23.09 4.58
N GLN A 151 3.93 23.78 4.44
CA GLN A 151 4.71 24.28 5.60
C GLN A 151 4.89 25.78 5.53
#